data_4b7998bc0fa50cdd3b9f5af326011b84
#
_entry.id   4b7998bc0fa50cdd3b9f5af326011b84
#
_cell.length_a   1.000
_cell.length_b   1.000
_cell.length_c   1.000
_cell.angle_alpha   90.00
_cell.angle_beta   90.00
_cell.angle_gamma   90.00
#
_symmetry.space_group_name_H-M   'P 1'
#
loop_
_entity.id
_entity.type
_entity.pdbx_description
1 polymer ?
#
loop_
_entity_poly.entity_id
_entity_poly.type
_entity_poly.pdbx_seq_one_letter_code
_entity_poly.pdbx_strand_id
1 'polypeptide(L)'
;MLVKDRMTLNPVTATPETTHKQAAELMREHRIHHLPIIDKQGKLVGIVVEQDLLAAQPSPATTLSIYEIHSLLSKLQLKQIMSHPVFTIMPDCPVEEAAALMLREDVGCLPVVDNHQVIGIITDTDIFSTLVTLLGGGRDGARFTVRLPDKPGMLAKLAQ
;
A
#
# COMPACT_ATOMS: atom_id res chain seq x y z
N MET A 1 15.95 -9.02 0.93
CA MET A 1 15.45 -7.71 1.43
C MET A 1 14.12 -7.95 2.10
N LEU A 2 13.91 -7.40 3.29
CA LEU A 2 12.70 -7.65 4.06
C LEU A 2 11.71 -6.50 3.89
N VAL A 3 10.43 -6.75 4.17
CA VAL A 3 9.35 -5.76 4.12
C VAL A 3 9.69 -4.54 4.99
N LYS A 4 10.18 -4.77 6.22
CA LYS A 4 10.59 -3.68 7.14
C LYS A 4 11.66 -2.74 6.58
N ASP A 5 12.47 -3.19 5.62
CA ASP A 5 13.53 -2.38 4.99
C ASP A 5 12.96 -1.40 3.95
N ARG A 6 11.69 -1.59 3.53
CA ARG A 6 11.06 -0.87 2.42
C ARG A 6 9.70 -0.26 2.73
N MET A 7 9.04 -0.71 3.78
CA MET A 7 7.74 -0.19 4.19
C MET A 7 7.83 1.27 4.64
N THR A 8 6.74 2.00 4.49
CA THR A 8 6.53 3.27 5.18
C THR A 8 6.13 2.98 6.62
N LEU A 9 6.95 3.45 7.57
CA LEU A 9 6.70 3.32 9.01
C LEU A 9 5.60 4.28 9.46
N ASN A 10 4.83 3.88 10.50
CA ASN A 10 3.79 4.70 11.13
C ASN A 10 2.87 5.34 10.08
N PRO A 11 2.18 4.54 9.27
CA PRO A 11 1.33 5.06 8.20
C PRO A 11 0.21 5.93 8.79
N VAL A 12 -0.27 6.87 7.99
CA VAL A 12 -1.50 7.59 8.32
C VAL A 12 -2.63 6.58 8.38
N THR A 13 -3.40 6.62 9.46
CA THR A 13 -4.55 5.74 9.70
C THR A 13 -5.80 6.56 9.98
N ALA A 14 -6.95 5.92 9.86
CA ALA A 14 -8.23 6.50 10.25
C ALA A 14 -9.03 5.50 11.10
N THR A 15 -10.18 5.93 11.59
CA THR A 15 -11.10 5.08 12.35
C THR A 15 -12.35 4.77 11.52
N PRO A 16 -13.13 3.73 11.87
CA PRO A 16 -14.39 3.42 11.19
C PRO A 16 -15.40 4.57 11.15
N GLU A 17 -15.34 5.48 12.12
CA GLU A 17 -16.21 6.66 12.25
C GLU A 17 -15.75 7.86 11.44
N THR A 18 -14.50 7.85 10.92
CA THR A 18 -14.00 8.90 10.02
C THR A 18 -14.93 9.03 8.82
N THR A 19 -15.26 10.27 8.45
CA THR A 19 -16.16 10.50 7.31
C THR A 19 -15.40 10.43 5.97
N HIS A 20 -16.14 10.17 4.89
CA HIS A 20 -15.62 10.19 3.53
C HIS A 20 -14.84 11.48 3.24
N LYS A 21 -15.39 12.64 3.62
CA LYS A 21 -14.74 13.94 3.41
C LYS A 21 -13.41 14.03 4.15
N GLN A 22 -13.37 13.63 5.42
CA GLN A 22 -12.14 13.64 6.23
C GLN A 22 -11.09 12.70 5.65
N ALA A 23 -11.49 11.51 5.19
CA ALA A 23 -10.57 10.57 4.56
C ALA A 23 -9.97 11.13 3.26
N ALA A 24 -10.79 11.75 2.41
CA ALA A 24 -10.31 12.40 1.19
C ALA A 24 -9.34 13.56 1.48
N GLU A 25 -9.60 14.34 2.54
CA GLU A 25 -8.70 15.41 3.01
C GLU A 25 -7.36 14.83 3.51
N LEU A 26 -7.38 13.76 4.33
CA LEU A 26 -6.19 13.06 4.81
C LEU A 26 -5.35 12.51 3.65
N MET A 27 -5.97 11.83 2.69
CA MET A 27 -5.25 11.28 1.54
C MET A 27 -4.58 12.39 0.72
N ARG A 28 -5.28 13.49 0.48
CA ARG A 28 -4.75 14.64 -0.27
C ARG A 28 -3.61 15.34 0.48
N GLU A 29 -3.78 15.60 1.77
CA GLU A 29 -2.80 16.31 2.61
C GLU A 29 -1.49 15.52 2.71
N HIS A 30 -1.59 14.21 2.93
CA HIS A 30 -0.43 13.32 3.07
C HIS A 30 0.05 12.72 1.74
N ARG A 31 -0.64 12.99 0.61
CA ARG A 31 -0.34 12.43 -0.72
C ARG A 31 -0.28 10.91 -0.72
N ILE A 32 -1.28 10.31 -0.09
CA ILE A 32 -1.42 8.85 0.01
C ILE A 32 -2.71 8.38 -0.68
N HIS A 33 -2.72 7.14 -1.15
CA HIS A 33 -3.84 6.52 -1.85
C HIS A 33 -4.45 5.34 -1.09
N HIS A 34 -3.84 4.97 0.05
CA HIS A 34 -4.24 3.84 0.88
C HIS A 34 -4.32 4.29 2.33
N LEU A 35 -5.42 4.01 2.99
CA LEU A 35 -5.69 4.45 4.35
C LEU A 35 -6.10 3.24 5.21
N PRO A 36 -5.21 2.66 6.00
CA PRO A 36 -5.55 1.62 6.95
C PRO A 36 -6.52 2.16 8.00
N ILE A 37 -7.54 1.38 8.32
CA ILE A 37 -8.55 1.71 9.32
C ILE A 37 -8.30 0.89 10.57
N ILE A 38 -8.12 1.58 11.70
CA ILE A 38 -7.82 0.97 12.98
C ILE A 38 -8.93 1.27 14.00
N ASP A 39 -9.12 0.33 14.91
CA ASP A 39 -10.01 0.55 16.05
C ASP A 39 -9.33 1.37 17.17
N LYS A 40 -10.06 1.58 18.27
CA LYS A 40 -9.57 2.33 19.44
C LYS A 40 -8.38 1.65 20.15
N GLN A 41 -8.14 0.38 19.89
CA GLN A 41 -7.02 -0.40 20.41
C GLN A 41 -5.83 -0.42 19.46
N GLY A 42 -5.92 0.24 18.28
CA GLY A 42 -4.89 0.26 17.25
C GLY A 42 -4.87 -0.97 16.34
N LYS A 43 -5.87 -1.85 16.45
CA LYS A 43 -5.98 -3.05 15.63
C LYS A 43 -6.57 -2.70 14.26
N LEU A 44 -6.00 -3.28 13.20
CA LEU A 44 -6.51 -3.14 11.83
C LEU A 44 -7.91 -3.77 11.71
N VAL A 45 -8.87 -3.00 11.24
CA VAL A 45 -10.27 -3.43 11.06
C VAL A 45 -10.76 -3.27 9.63
N GLY A 46 -10.04 -2.53 8.79
CA GLY A 46 -10.37 -2.33 7.39
C GLY A 46 -9.29 -1.56 6.66
N ILE A 47 -9.49 -1.36 5.37
CA ILE A 47 -8.69 -0.47 4.53
C ILE A 47 -9.59 0.28 3.57
N VAL A 48 -9.25 1.53 3.29
CA VAL A 48 -9.90 2.34 2.25
C VAL A 48 -8.84 2.80 1.27
N VAL A 49 -9.09 2.63 -0.01
CA VAL A 49 -8.25 3.18 -1.08
C VAL A 49 -8.95 4.38 -1.74
N GLU A 50 -8.19 5.22 -2.43
CA GLU A 50 -8.75 6.41 -3.10
C GLU A 50 -9.89 6.04 -4.05
N GLN A 51 -9.80 4.89 -4.71
CA GLN A 51 -10.83 4.40 -5.61
C GLN A 51 -12.15 4.08 -4.90
N ASP A 52 -12.12 3.62 -3.65
CA ASP A 52 -13.34 3.41 -2.83
C ASP A 52 -14.03 4.74 -2.55
N LEU A 53 -13.25 5.79 -2.25
CA LEU A 53 -13.79 7.14 -2.03
C LEU A 53 -14.43 7.70 -3.31
N LEU A 54 -13.80 7.48 -4.47
CA LEU A 54 -14.35 7.90 -5.76
C LEU A 54 -15.62 7.12 -6.10
N ALA A 55 -15.64 5.82 -5.89
CA ALA A 55 -16.78 4.95 -6.17
C ALA A 55 -18.00 5.26 -5.27
N ALA A 56 -17.74 5.75 -4.05
CA ALA A 56 -18.79 6.15 -3.10
C ALA A 56 -19.45 7.51 -3.44
N GLN A 57 -18.91 8.25 -4.40
CA GLN A 57 -19.51 9.51 -4.84
C GLN A 57 -20.73 9.24 -5.76
N PRO A 58 -21.77 10.07 -5.67
CA PRO A 58 -22.88 10.01 -6.60
C PRO A 58 -22.41 10.16 -8.04
N SER A 59 -23.05 9.41 -8.96
CA SER A 59 -22.79 9.53 -10.40
C SER A 59 -22.97 10.99 -10.88
N PRO A 60 -22.18 11.47 -11.85
CA PRO A 60 -22.38 12.77 -12.49
C PRO A 60 -23.78 12.94 -13.12
N ALA A 61 -24.48 11.84 -13.39
CA ALA A 61 -25.86 11.84 -13.92
C ALA A 61 -26.93 11.96 -12.81
N THR A 62 -26.54 12.17 -11.54
CA THR A 62 -27.51 12.33 -10.45
C THR A 62 -28.34 13.61 -10.59
N THR A 63 -29.58 13.56 -10.10
CA THR A 63 -30.44 14.73 -9.97
C THR A 63 -30.22 15.52 -8.68
N LEU A 64 -29.34 15.04 -7.82
CA LEU A 64 -29.00 15.70 -6.55
C LEU A 64 -28.26 17.01 -6.80
N SER A 65 -28.60 18.04 -6.04
CA SER A 65 -27.84 19.28 -5.99
C SER A 65 -26.46 19.07 -5.34
N ILE A 66 -25.53 19.95 -5.64
CA ILE A 66 -24.19 19.95 -5.02
C ILE A 66 -24.27 19.96 -3.48
N TYR A 67 -25.22 20.72 -2.92
CA TYR A 67 -25.43 20.81 -1.48
C TYR A 67 -25.89 19.47 -0.87
N GLU A 68 -26.78 18.77 -1.54
CA GLU A 68 -27.24 17.44 -1.10
C GLU A 68 -26.11 16.43 -1.16
N ILE A 69 -25.31 16.42 -2.23
CA ILE A 69 -24.13 15.58 -2.36
C ILE A 69 -23.15 15.84 -1.21
N HIS A 70 -22.81 17.08 -0.95
CA HIS A 70 -21.93 17.45 0.17
C HIS A 70 -22.49 17.02 1.52
N SER A 71 -23.80 17.17 1.73
CA SER A 71 -24.46 16.73 2.97
C SER A 71 -24.39 15.20 3.15
N LEU A 72 -24.58 14.43 2.08
CA LEU A 72 -24.47 12.97 2.11
C LEU A 72 -23.04 12.50 2.40
N LEU A 73 -22.06 13.02 1.66
CA LEU A 73 -20.65 12.64 1.83
C LEU A 73 -20.08 13.03 3.20
N SER A 74 -20.58 14.14 3.78
CA SER A 74 -20.16 14.55 5.12
C SER A 74 -20.65 13.62 6.25
N LYS A 75 -21.67 12.81 5.98
CA LYS A 75 -22.24 11.83 6.93
C LYS A 75 -21.80 10.39 6.64
N LEU A 76 -21.29 10.12 5.43
CA LEU A 76 -20.84 8.79 5.03
C LEU A 76 -19.57 8.43 5.79
N GLN A 77 -19.62 7.39 6.60
CA GLN A 77 -18.50 6.91 7.43
C GLN A 77 -17.75 5.78 6.73
N LEU A 78 -16.44 5.70 6.98
CA LEU A 78 -15.56 4.71 6.35
C LEU A 78 -15.97 3.26 6.60
N LYS A 79 -16.58 2.95 7.74
CA LYS A 79 -17.13 1.61 8.01
C LYS A 79 -18.16 1.11 6.98
N GLN A 80 -18.74 2.03 6.19
CA GLN A 80 -19.74 1.68 5.19
C GLN A 80 -19.11 1.39 3.82
N ILE A 81 -17.85 1.79 3.62
CA ILE A 81 -17.16 1.69 2.33
C ILE A 81 -15.81 0.97 2.40
N MET A 82 -15.25 0.77 3.62
CA MET A 82 -13.97 0.09 3.80
C MET A 82 -14.05 -1.38 3.37
N SER A 83 -12.97 -1.87 2.78
CA SER A 83 -12.79 -3.29 2.48
C SER A 83 -12.32 -4.05 3.71
N HIS A 84 -12.90 -5.23 3.95
CA HIS A 84 -12.51 -6.19 4.98
C HIS A 84 -12.94 -7.61 4.56
N PRO A 85 -12.23 -8.69 4.96
CA PRO A 85 -10.96 -8.67 5.71
C PRO A 85 -9.82 -8.03 4.90
N VAL A 86 -8.79 -7.56 5.58
CA VAL A 86 -7.62 -6.92 4.95
C VAL A 86 -6.48 -7.92 4.87
N PHE A 87 -5.85 -8.03 3.69
CA PHE A 87 -4.60 -8.77 3.54
C PHE A 87 -3.46 -8.00 4.19
N THR A 88 -2.68 -8.67 5.01
CA THR A 88 -1.58 -8.08 5.78
C THR A 88 -0.32 -8.89 5.61
N ILE A 89 0.83 -8.31 5.97
CA ILE A 89 2.11 -9.00 5.95
C ILE A 89 2.90 -8.68 7.22
N MET A 90 3.81 -9.57 7.60
CA MET A 90 4.73 -9.36 8.71
C MET A 90 5.99 -8.60 8.27
N PRO A 91 6.62 -7.82 9.16
CA PRO A 91 7.79 -7.01 8.81
C PRO A 91 9.02 -7.82 8.38
N ASP A 92 9.15 -9.03 8.87
CA ASP A 92 10.28 -9.91 8.56
C ASP A 92 10.07 -10.81 7.32
N CYS A 93 8.95 -10.66 6.63
CA CYS A 93 8.71 -11.34 5.36
C CYS A 93 9.60 -10.77 4.25
N PRO A 94 10.05 -11.59 3.29
CA PRO A 94 10.71 -11.13 2.07
C PRO A 94 9.80 -10.20 1.24
N VAL A 95 10.41 -9.20 0.59
CA VAL A 95 9.66 -8.24 -0.28
C VAL A 95 9.00 -8.96 -1.46
N GLU A 96 9.61 -10.02 -1.97
CA GLU A 96 9.07 -10.85 -3.05
C GLU A 96 7.79 -11.60 -2.64
N GLU A 97 7.64 -11.97 -1.37
CA GLU A 97 6.39 -12.54 -0.84
C GLU A 97 5.28 -11.49 -0.77
N ALA A 98 5.62 -10.26 -0.38
CA ALA A 98 4.68 -9.14 -0.43
C ALA A 98 4.18 -8.90 -1.86
N ALA A 99 5.09 -8.87 -2.83
CA ALA A 99 4.75 -8.71 -4.25
C ALA A 99 3.87 -9.87 -4.75
N ALA A 100 4.20 -11.12 -4.41
CA ALA A 100 3.41 -12.29 -4.79
C ALA A 100 2.00 -12.26 -4.17
N LEU A 101 1.87 -11.80 -2.93
CA LEU A 101 0.59 -11.63 -2.25
C LEU A 101 -0.26 -10.55 -2.93
N MET A 102 0.33 -9.39 -3.23
CA MET A 102 -0.35 -8.30 -3.93
C MET A 102 -0.90 -8.75 -5.30
N LEU A 103 -0.08 -9.48 -6.08
CA LEU A 103 -0.49 -10.01 -7.39
C LEU A 103 -1.60 -11.06 -7.28
N ARG A 104 -1.53 -11.96 -6.30
CA ARG A 104 -2.50 -13.04 -6.12
C ARG A 104 -3.88 -12.51 -5.70
N GLU A 105 -3.89 -11.53 -4.81
CA GLU A 105 -5.11 -10.98 -4.23
C GLU A 105 -5.60 -9.70 -4.93
N ASP A 106 -4.88 -9.27 -5.99
CA ASP A 106 -5.19 -8.07 -6.79
C ASP A 106 -5.32 -6.81 -5.92
N VAL A 107 -4.32 -6.59 -5.04
CA VAL A 107 -4.26 -5.43 -4.14
C VAL A 107 -2.97 -4.65 -4.33
N GLY A 108 -3.05 -3.31 -4.30
CA GLY A 108 -1.90 -2.41 -4.50
C GLY A 108 -1.11 -2.12 -3.22
N CYS A 109 -1.54 -2.60 -2.07
CA CYS A 109 -0.84 -2.37 -0.81
C CYS A 109 -1.12 -3.47 0.22
N LEU A 110 -0.23 -3.59 1.20
CA LEU A 110 -0.40 -4.46 2.36
C LEU A 110 -0.03 -3.68 3.62
N PRO A 111 -0.97 -3.49 4.57
CA PRO A 111 -0.61 -3.07 5.91
C PRO A 111 0.36 -4.08 6.55
N VAL A 112 1.43 -3.56 7.15
CA VAL A 112 2.43 -4.35 7.87
C VAL A 112 2.03 -4.40 9.33
N VAL A 113 1.80 -5.61 9.82
CA VAL A 113 1.26 -5.84 11.16
C VAL A 113 2.27 -6.62 12.00
N ASP A 114 2.51 -6.12 13.20
CA ASP A 114 3.26 -6.81 14.24
C ASP A 114 2.47 -6.77 15.55
N ASN A 115 2.38 -7.89 16.26
CA ASN A 115 1.62 -8.01 17.51
C ASN A 115 0.19 -7.42 17.43
N HIS A 116 -0.50 -7.68 16.33
CA HIS A 116 -1.85 -7.19 16.01
C HIS A 116 -1.97 -5.69 15.77
N GLN A 117 -0.87 -4.94 15.75
CA GLN A 117 -0.86 -3.50 15.48
C GLN A 117 -0.28 -3.18 14.11
N VAL A 118 -0.81 -2.15 13.47
CA VAL A 118 -0.27 -1.63 12.20
C VAL A 118 0.98 -0.82 12.52
N ILE A 119 2.13 -1.32 12.08
CA ILE A 119 3.43 -0.66 12.26
C ILE A 119 3.95 -0.01 10.98
N GLY A 120 3.43 -0.41 9.82
CA GLY A 120 3.84 0.09 8.51
C GLY A 120 2.81 -0.21 7.44
N ILE A 121 3.11 0.25 6.23
CA ILE A 121 2.42 -0.11 4.99
C ILE A 121 3.46 -0.28 3.90
N ILE A 122 3.30 -1.30 3.06
CA ILE A 122 4.08 -1.50 1.84
C ILE A 122 3.16 -1.48 0.63
N THR A 123 3.56 -0.78 -0.42
CA THR A 123 2.78 -0.58 -1.64
C THR A 123 3.49 -1.17 -2.86
N ASP A 124 2.77 -1.30 -3.96
CA ASP A 124 3.32 -1.67 -5.27
C ASP A 124 4.44 -0.71 -5.71
N THR A 125 4.30 0.59 -5.42
CA THR A 125 5.34 1.61 -5.66
C THR A 125 6.63 1.30 -4.91
N ASP A 126 6.55 0.80 -3.66
CA ASP A 126 7.72 0.39 -2.88
C ASP A 126 8.37 -0.86 -3.50
N ILE A 127 7.57 -1.80 -4.00
CA ILE A 127 8.04 -2.98 -4.73
C ILE A 127 8.78 -2.55 -6.01
N PHE A 128 8.19 -1.66 -6.83
CA PHE A 128 8.83 -1.15 -8.05
C PHE A 128 10.10 -0.36 -7.74
N SER A 129 10.11 0.49 -6.73
CA SER A 129 11.30 1.22 -6.28
C SER A 129 12.42 0.26 -5.85
N THR A 130 12.05 -0.81 -5.17
CA THR A 130 12.99 -1.88 -4.77
C THR A 130 13.58 -2.56 -6.00
N LEU A 131 12.76 -2.92 -6.99
CA LEU A 131 13.21 -3.54 -8.23
C LEU A 131 14.16 -2.62 -8.99
N VAL A 132 13.84 -1.32 -9.14
CA VAL A 132 14.71 -0.33 -9.76
C VAL A 132 16.07 -0.27 -9.06
N THR A 133 16.06 -0.28 -7.71
CA THR A 133 17.31 -0.25 -6.92
C THR A 133 18.16 -1.51 -7.14
N LEU A 134 17.54 -2.69 -7.12
CA LEU A 134 18.21 -3.98 -7.29
C LEU A 134 18.80 -4.13 -8.71
N LEU A 135 18.11 -3.61 -9.71
CA LEU A 135 18.56 -3.67 -11.11
C LEU A 135 19.54 -2.54 -11.48
N GLY A 136 19.93 -1.71 -10.51
CA GLY A 136 20.86 -0.60 -10.73
C GLY A 136 20.27 0.57 -11.52
N GLY A 137 18.93 0.69 -11.58
CA GLY A 137 18.25 1.83 -12.20
C GLY A 137 18.56 3.13 -11.46
N GLY A 138 18.73 4.22 -12.21
CA GLY A 138 18.99 5.55 -11.63
C GLY A 138 20.41 5.76 -11.09
N ARG A 139 21.35 4.86 -11.37
CA ARG A 139 22.77 4.99 -11.04
C ARG A 139 23.60 5.01 -12.31
N ASP A 140 24.67 5.81 -12.31
CA ASP A 140 25.69 5.76 -13.35
C ASP A 140 26.38 4.40 -13.28
N GLY A 141 26.39 3.67 -14.39
CA GLY A 141 27.00 2.36 -14.47
C GLY A 141 26.73 1.66 -15.80
N ALA A 142 27.46 0.60 -16.08
CA ALA A 142 27.24 -0.25 -17.24
C ALA A 142 26.60 -1.57 -16.78
N ARG A 143 25.61 -2.05 -17.53
CA ARG A 143 25.00 -3.36 -17.31
C ARG A 143 25.66 -4.38 -18.24
N PHE A 144 26.14 -5.46 -17.66
CA PHE A 144 26.70 -6.59 -18.40
C PHE A 144 25.87 -7.83 -18.14
N THR A 145 25.58 -8.57 -19.20
CA THR A 145 25.01 -9.91 -19.09
C THR A 145 26.13 -10.92 -19.37
N VAL A 146 26.47 -11.72 -18.38
CA VAL A 146 27.52 -12.74 -18.49
C VAL A 146 26.88 -14.10 -18.38
N ARG A 147 27.16 -14.96 -19.38
CA ARG A 147 26.75 -16.37 -19.34
C ARG A 147 27.93 -17.21 -18.85
N LEU A 148 27.77 -17.84 -17.71
CA LEU A 148 28.80 -18.69 -17.11
C LEU A 148 28.33 -20.14 -17.10
N PRO A 149 29.23 -21.12 -17.29
CA PRO A 149 28.91 -22.51 -17.02
C PRO A 149 28.67 -22.70 -15.50
N ASP A 150 27.70 -23.53 -15.18
CA ASP A 150 27.38 -23.87 -13.76
C ASP A 150 28.44 -24.82 -13.20
N LYS A 151 29.53 -24.24 -12.69
CA LYS A 151 30.65 -24.98 -12.06
C LYS A 151 31.08 -24.21 -10.79
N PRO A 152 31.48 -24.95 -9.72
CA PRO A 152 32.02 -24.34 -8.52
C PRO A 152 33.16 -23.36 -8.80
N GLY A 153 33.12 -22.16 -8.16
CA GLY A 153 34.17 -21.14 -8.27
C GLY A 153 34.07 -20.20 -9.47
N MET A 154 33.10 -20.37 -10.38
CA MET A 154 32.97 -19.49 -11.55
C MET A 154 32.61 -18.05 -11.19
N LEU A 155 31.78 -17.82 -10.15
CA LEU A 155 31.48 -16.47 -9.66
C LEU A 155 32.71 -15.78 -9.05
N ALA A 156 33.56 -16.53 -8.34
CA ALA A 156 34.79 -15.97 -7.79
C ALA A 156 35.78 -15.51 -8.87
N LYS A 157 35.80 -16.21 -10.03
CA LYS A 157 36.63 -15.81 -11.20
C LYS A 157 36.11 -14.57 -11.90
N LEU A 158 34.80 -14.28 -11.81
CA LEU A 158 34.22 -13.08 -12.41
C LEU A 158 34.51 -11.82 -11.58
N ALA A 159 34.74 -11.98 -10.27
CA ALA A 159 34.98 -10.88 -9.33
C ALA A 159 36.48 -10.51 -9.20
N GLN A 160 37.39 -11.18 -9.89
CA GLN A 160 38.82 -10.87 -10.00
C GLN A 160 39.12 -10.03 -11.23
#